data_ac9e86642064ccb7b202533e60f8c36b
#
_entry.id   ac9e86642064ccb7b202533e60f8c36b
#
_cell.length_a   1.000
_cell.length_b   1.000
_cell.length_c   1.000
_cell.angle_alpha   90.00
_cell.angle_beta   90.00
_cell.angle_gamma   90.00
#
_symmetry.space_group_name_H-M   'P 1'
#
loop_
_entity.id
_entity.type
_entity.pdbx_description
1 polymer ?
#
loop_
_entity_poly.entity_id
_entity_poly.type
_entity_poly.pdbx_seq_one_letter_code
_entity_poly.pdbx_strand_id
1 'polypeptide(L)'
;MSENIETPRNLSKRGWATVEGIMPKIKDVVAERSKKMNTNIDLSTAENWLLRPELVALCKDAIMDDLLPKHFSYPKGFSGDPELLDAYCQFFNEYFQPNVIVEPSHLATAPGAMACVDTLLYNICDPGEGVLCPGPYWNGFDFGFRVRSSVTPVLVSLPSLEDNFSDKVISALEEEYKIASMPIKALIITNPHNPLAVCYPKRLLKAFLKFCEKHDLHFISDEIYALSVFQNPEVKDNHNFVSALSIDLKSIGVSPSRVHVVWSMSKDFGQSGFRMGVTVTQANPGMAVGLALAANTQTSSLSAICAIKLLASPQLPSLLAKNAERLSNAYKTLTEFFKKYGIAYFPANAGLYVFARLTHAETWDEEAEAINKLKSAGVLVSGGKAYHGPESEKGWARVLFAVEPEVLKEAIRRMETVYSVL
;
A
#
# COMPACT_ATOMS: atom_id res chain seq x y z
N MET A 1 27.26 -16.14 -24.75
CA MET A 1 28.47 -15.82 -23.96
C MET A 1 28.02 -14.82 -22.91
N SER A 2 27.85 -15.26 -21.67
CA SER A 2 27.55 -14.38 -20.54
C SER A 2 28.85 -13.61 -20.25
N GLU A 3 28.90 -12.33 -20.59
CA GLU A 3 29.93 -11.44 -20.06
C GLU A 3 29.84 -11.51 -18.53
N ASN A 4 30.94 -12.00 -17.93
CA ASN A 4 31.15 -11.88 -16.49
C ASN A 4 31.31 -10.39 -16.17
N ILE A 5 30.20 -9.70 -15.87
CA ILE A 5 30.24 -8.34 -15.33
C ILE A 5 30.86 -8.48 -13.94
N GLU A 6 32.14 -8.17 -13.83
CA GLU A 6 32.85 -8.14 -12.55
C GLU A 6 32.08 -7.18 -11.61
N THR A 7 31.68 -7.68 -10.44
CA THR A 7 31.10 -6.86 -9.38
C THR A 7 32.02 -5.65 -9.15
N PRO A 8 31.55 -4.41 -9.29
CA PRO A 8 32.37 -3.24 -9.03
C PRO A 8 33.02 -3.35 -7.65
N ARG A 9 34.33 -3.16 -7.57
CA ARG A 9 35.12 -3.37 -6.34
C ARG A 9 34.61 -2.57 -5.12
N ASN A 10 33.69 -1.64 -5.33
CA ASN A 10 33.20 -0.67 -4.35
C ASN A 10 31.87 -1.10 -3.68
N LEU A 11 31.25 -2.19 -4.08
CA LEU A 11 30.00 -2.71 -3.51
C LEU A 11 30.14 -4.16 -3.05
N SER A 12 29.39 -4.54 -2.02
CA SER A 12 29.21 -5.94 -1.68
C SER A 12 28.45 -6.68 -2.79
N LYS A 13 28.61 -8.01 -2.87
CA LYS A 13 27.81 -8.83 -3.82
C LYS A 13 26.30 -8.56 -3.73
N ARG A 14 25.76 -8.48 -2.50
CA ARG A 14 24.36 -8.15 -2.25
C ARG A 14 24.00 -6.75 -2.77
N GLY A 15 24.82 -5.74 -2.45
CA GLY A 15 24.58 -4.36 -2.90
C GLY A 15 24.59 -4.24 -4.42
N TRP A 16 25.52 -4.92 -5.10
CA TRP A 16 25.56 -4.93 -6.55
C TRP A 16 24.37 -5.65 -7.17
N ALA A 17 24.00 -6.84 -6.68
CA ALA A 17 22.82 -7.57 -7.15
C ALA A 17 21.53 -6.74 -7.02
N THR A 18 21.42 -5.94 -5.96
CA THR A 18 20.30 -5.01 -5.77
C THR A 18 20.29 -3.92 -6.84
N VAL A 19 21.43 -3.27 -7.10
CA VAL A 19 21.53 -2.21 -8.12
C VAL A 19 21.26 -2.79 -9.51
N GLU A 20 21.89 -3.89 -9.88
CA GLU A 20 21.74 -4.54 -11.19
C GLU A 20 20.32 -5.06 -11.43
N GLY A 21 19.68 -5.64 -10.42
CA GLY A 21 18.34 -6.22 -10.54
C GLY A 21 17.20 -5.20 -10.52
N ILE A 22 17.40 -4.01 -9.93
CA ILE A 22 16.33 -3.03 -9.71
C ILE A 22 16.46 -1.82 -10.65
N MET A 23 17.66 -1.25 -10.79
CA MET A 23 17.83 -0.01 -11.57
C MET A 23 17.30 -0.07 -12.99
N PRO A 24 17.47 -1.15 -13.77
CA PRO A 24 16.89 -1.22 -15.11
C PRO A 24 15.36 -1.10 -15.13
N LYS A 25 14.69 -1.55 -14.06
CA LYS A 25 13.22 -1.55 -13.96
C LYS A 25 12.64 -0.19 -13.57
N ILE A 26 13.39 0.64 -12.86
CA ILE A 26 12.91 1.93 -12.32
C ILE A 26 13.58 3.15 -12.97
N LYS A 27 14.58 2.96 -13.81
CA LYS A 27 15.40 4.02 -14.42
C LYS A 27 14.56 5.13 -15.05
N ASP A 28 13.55 4.77 -15.83
CA ASP A 28 12.71 5.74 -16.54
C ASP A 28 11.81 6.53 -15.58
N VAL A 29 11.29 5.87 -14.53
CA VAL A 29 10.48 6.52 -13.49
C VAL A 29 11.33 7.50 -12.69
N VAL A 30 12.57 7.12 -12.34
CA VAL A 30 13.51 8.00 -11.64
C VAL A 30 13.89 9.19 -12.51
N ALA A 31 14.18 8.98 -13.80
CA ALA A 31 14.49 10.03 -14.75
C ALA A 31 13.31 11.01 -14.92
N GLU A 32 12.08 10.51 -15.01
CA GLU A 32 10.88 11.33 -15.14
C GLU A 32 10.70 12.23 -13.90
N ARG A 33 10.80 11.67 -12.70
CA ARG A 33 10.68 12.41 -11.42
C ARG A 33 11.79 13.44 -11.21
N SER A 34 12.94 13.25 -11.82
CA SER A 34 14.10 14.16 -11.69
C SER A 34 14.02 15.38 -12.61
N LYS A 35 13.05 15.46 -13.52
CA LYS A 35 12.89 16.61 -14.41
C LYS A 35 12.51 17.86 -13.62
N LYS A 36 13.30 18.92 -13.74
CA LYS A 36 13.06 20.21 -13.05
C LYS A 36 11.78 20.94 -13.48
N MET A 37 11.36 20.72 -14.73
CA MET A 37 10.09 21.23 -15.28
C MET A 37 9.30 20.03 -15.81
N ASN A 38 8.43 19.49 -14.99
CA ASN A 38 7.52 18.43 -15.40
C ASN A 38 6.13 19.05 -15.64
N THR A 39 5.70 19.07 -16.90
CA THR A 39 4.36 19.53 -17.29
C THR A 39 3.35 18.39 -17.26
N ASN A 40 3.79 17.19 -16.95
CA ASN A 40 2.93 16.02 -16.85
C ASN A 40 2.16 16.02 -15.54
N ILE A 41 0.90 15.64 -15.61
CA ILE A 41 0.06 15.38 -14.43
C ILE A 41 0.30 13.92 -14.01
N ASP A 42 0.78 13.73 -12.78
CA ASP A 42 1.07 12.40 -12.26
C ASP A 42 -0.17 11.75 -11.62
N LEU A 43 -0.85 10.88 -12.36
CA LEU A 43 -1.90 10.00 -11.88
C LEU A 43 -1.38 8.55 -11.66
N SER A 44 -0.06 8.33 -11.66
CA SER A 44 0.56 7.03 -11.42
C SER A 44 0.90 6.79 -9.95
N THR A 45 1.32 7.84 -9.24
CA THR A 45 1.74 7.79 -7.84
C THR A 45 0.54 7.94 -6.91
N ALA A 46 0.21 6.90 -6.12
CA ALA A 46 -0.92 6.94 -5.19
C ALA A 46 -0.63 7.88 -4.01
N GLU A 47 -1.02 9.13 -4.11
CA GLU A 47 -0.99 10.14 -3.04
C GLU A 47 -2.36 10.77 -2.87
N ASN A 48 -2.75 11.04 -1.62
CA ASN A 48 -3.99 11.75 -1.31
C ASN A 48 -3.72 13.26 -1.20
N TRP A 49 -4.19 14.02 -2.17
CA TRP A 49 -4.07 15.48 -2.19
C TRP A 49 -5.29 16.19 -1.59
N LEU A 50 -6.37 15.46 -1.36
CA LEU A 50 -7.68 16.02 -1.07
C LEU A 50 -7.80 16.69 0.30
N LEU A 51 -6.95 16.28 1.28
CA LEU A 51 -6.94 16.87 2.63
C LEU A 51 -5.74 17.79 2.90
N ARG A 52 -4.88 18.03 1.90
CA ARG A 52 -3.63 18.78 2.11
C ARG A 52 -3.83 20.17 2.73
N PRO A 53 -4.82 20.99 2.33
CA PRO A 53 -4.99 22.31 2.92
C PRO A 53 -5.22 22.24 4.45
N GLU A 54 -6.10 21.35 4.90
CA GLU A 54 -6.42 21.15 6.32
C GLU A 54 -5.21 20.60 7.09
N LEU A 55 -4.51 19.63 6.50
CA LEU A 55 -3.36 18.98 7.12
C LEU A 55 -2.14 19.91 7.22
N VAL A 56 -1.92 20.77 6.22
CA VAL A 56 -0.86 21.79 6.28
C VAL A 56 -1.11 22.77 7.40
N ALA A 57 -2.35 23.24 7.59
CA ALA A 57 -2.71 24.12 8.71
C ALA A 57 -2.45 23.42 10.06
N LEU A 58 -2.98 22.20 10.23
CA LEU A 58 -2.81 21.41 11.45
C LEU A 58 -1.32 21.16 11.79
N CYS A 59 -0.48 20.84 10.79
CA CYS A 59 0.94 20.61 11.01
C CYS A 59 1.69 21.89 11.37
N LYS A 60 1.30 23.05 10.81
CA LYS A 60 1.87 24.35 11.22
C LYS A 60 1.54 24.65 12.68
N ASP A 61 0.28 24.46 13.09
CA ASP A 61 -0.14 24.66 14.47
C ASP A 61 0.59 23.69 15.41
N ALA A 62 0.72 22.40 15.02
CA ALA A 62 1.46 21.41 15.78
C ALA A 62 2.93 21.81 16.02
N ILE A 63 3.60 22.34 15.01
CA ILE A 63 4.99 22.80 15.15
C ILE A 63 5.08 24.04 16.01
N MET A 64 4.16 24.99 15.85
CA MET A 64 4.17 26.24 16.64
C MET A 64 3.86 26.00 18.13
N ASP A 65 2.93 25.09 18.43
CA ASP A 65 2.43 24.87 19.79
C ASP A 65 3.25 23.82 20.54
N ASP A 66 3.63 22.73 19.85
CA ASP A 66 4.07 21.48 20.49
C ASP A 66 5.57 21.20 20.30
N LEU A 67 6.31 21.99 19.48
CA LEU A 67 7.76 21.80 19.33
C LEU A 67 8.52 22.32 20.56
N LEU A 68 9.07 21.40 21.33
CA LEU A 68 9.79 21.67 22.58
C LEU A 68 11.25 21.20 22.48
N PRO A 69 12.16 21.69 23.38
CA PRO A 69 13.57 21.24 23.40
C PRO A 69 13.76 19.72 23.45
N LYS A 70 12.83 18.96 24.07
CA LYS A 70 12.89 17.49 24.14
C LYS A 70 12.89 16.84 22.74
N HIS A 71 12.29 17.47 21.73
CA HIS A 71 12.17 16.93 20.38
C HIS A 71 13.45 17.04 19.53
N PHE A 72 14.47 17.70 20.05
CA PHE A 72 15.83 17.71 19.47
C PHE A 72 16.67 16.53 19.96
N SER A 73 16.17 15.74 20.89
CA SER A 73 16.81 14.53 21.40
C SER A 73 16.19 13.27 20.78
N TYR A 74 16.89 12.14 20.91
CA TYR A 74 16.29 10.85 20.59
C TYR A 74 15.04 10.60 21.45
N PRO A 75 14.00 9.94 20.90
CA PRO A 75 12.82 9.57 21.67
C PRO A 75 13.20 8.62 22.81
N LYS A 76 12.49 8.70 23.93
CA LYS A 76 12.76 7.85 25.11
C LYS A 76 12.28 6.41 24.93
N GLY A 77 11.37 6.15 24.00
CA GLY A 77 10.81 4.82 23.77
C GLY A 77 11.67 3.95 22.87
N PHE A 78 11.68 2.65 23.13
CA PHE A 78 12.45 1.68 22.35
C PHE A 78 11.81 1.36 21.00
N SER A 79 10.48 1.19 20.95
CA SER A 79 9.72 0.88 19.73
C SER A 79 9.13 2.10 19.01
N GLY A 80 9.36 3.29 19.55
CA GLY A 80 8.88 4.57 19.07
C GLY A 80 8.78 5.62 20.20
N ASP A 81 8.43 6.85 19.84
CA ASP A 81 8.12 7.88 20.85
C ASP A 81 6.89 7.45 21.67
N PRO A 82 6.96 7.47 23.04
CA PRO A 82 5.86 7.02 23.88
C PRO A 82 4.54 7.76 23.64
N GLU A 83 4.59 9.09 23.46
CA GLU A 83 3.39 9.91 23.21
C GLU A 83 2.77 9.55 21.85
N LEU A 84 3.60 9.23 20.85
CA LEU A 84 3.15 8.74 19.54
C LEU A 84 2.53 7.35 19.64
N LEU A 85 3.13 6.43 20.41
CA LEU A 85 2.57 5.10 20.62
C LEU A 85 1.21 5.15 21.31
N ASP A 86 1.05 6.01 22.32
CA ASP A 86 -0.24 6.24 22.99
C ASP A 86 -1.29 6.79 22.02
N ALA A 87 -0.91 7.75 21.17
CA ALA A 87 -1.81 8.28 20.14
C ALA A 87 -2.21 7.20 19.12
N TYR A 88 -1.29 6.34 18.70
CA TYR A 88 -1.61 5.19 17.85
C TYR A 88 -2.54 4.18 18.55
N CYS A 89 -2.33 3.88 19.83
CA CYS A 89 -3.23 2.99 20.57
C CYS A 89 -4.67 3.51 20.57
N GLN A 90 -4.86 4.78 20.91
CA GLN A 90 -6.20 5.40 20.86
C GLN A 90 -6.81 5.33 19.47
N PHE A 91 -6.05 5.70 18.45
CA PHE A 91 -6.47 5.67 17.08
C PHE A 91 -6.86 4.26 16.58
N PHE A 92 -6.04 3.24 16.82
CA PHE A 92 -6.36 1.87 16.43
C PHE A 92 -7.59 1.35 17.19
N ASN A 93 -7.69 1.61 18.47
CA ASN A 93 -8.81 1.14 19.29
C ASN A 93 -10.13 1.79 18.85
N GLU A 94 -10.11 3.02 18.37
CA GLU A 94 -11.31 3.71 17.89
C GLU A 94 -11.67 3.32 16.44
N TYR A 95 -10.71 3.35 15.51
CA TYR A 95 -10.99 3.27 14.07
C TYR A 95 -10.84 1.88 13.48
N PHE A 96 -10.03 0.99 14.08
CA PHE A 96 -9.82 -0.38 13.59
C PHE A 96 -10.62 -1.43 14.36
N GLN A 97 -11.28 -1.04 15.45
CA GLN A 97 -12.16 -1.87 16.27
C GLN A 97 -11.52 -3.24 16.61
N PRO A 98 -10.33 -3.26 17.20
CA PRO A 98 -9.62 -4.52 17.43
C PRO A 98 -10.37 -5.39 18.44
N ASN A 99 -10.34 -6.72 18.23
CA ASN A 99 -10.92 -7.70 19.15
C ASN A 99 -10.18 -7.75 20.50
N VAL A 100 -8.89 -7.46 20.47
CA VAL A 100 -8.04 -7.28 21.65
C VAL A 100 -7.52 -5.86 21.62
N ILE A 101 -7.64 -5.12 22.74
CA ILE A 101 -7.18 -3.73 22.84
C ILE A 101 -5.71 -3.63 22.44
N VAL A 102 -5.40 -2.65 21.59
CA VAL A 102 -4.02 -2.34 21.20
C VAL A 102 -3.37 -1.54 22.30
N GLU A 103 -2.19 -1.97 22.73
CA GLU A 103 -1.36 -1.36 23.76
C GLU A 103 0.00 -0.95 23.18
N PRO A 104 0.74 -0.02 23.82
CA PRO A 104 2.05 0.44 23.32
C PRO A 104 3.06 -0.69 23.11
N SER A 105 3.01 -1.76 23.91
CA SER A 105 3.85 -2.94 23.78
C SER A 105 3.59 -3.77 22.51
N HIS A 106 2.46 -3.55 21.84
CA HIS A 106 2.07 -4.19 20.58
C HIS A 106 2.58 -3.43 19.35
N LEU A 107 3.20 -2.26 19.52
CA LEU A 107 3.51 -1.34 18.43
C LEU A 107 5.01 -1.19 18.20
N ALA A 108 5.38 -1.08 16.93
CA ALA A 108 6.70 -0.60 16.52
C ALA A 108 6.58 0.36 15.34
N THR A 109 7.23 1.53 15.46
CA THR A 109 7.22 2.56 14.41
C THR A 109 8.38 2.38 13.42
N ALA A 110 8.15 2.76 12.16
CA ALA A 110 9.17 2.74 11.11
C ALA A 110 8.89 3.86 10.08
N PRO A 111 9.86 4.22 9.21
CA PRO A 111 9.69 5.31 8.25
C PRO A 111 8.76 4.95 7.08
N GLY A 112 7.48 4.73 7.38
CA GLY A 112 6.40 4.39 6.44
C GLY A 112 6.12 2.90 6.33
N ALA A 113 4.99 2.54 5.71
CA ALA A 113 4.51 1.15 5.64
C ALA A 113 5.50 0.18 5.01
N MET A 114 6.22 0.58 3.93
CA MET A 114 7.21 -0.32 3.32
C MET A 114 8.36 -0.65 4.26
N ALA A 115 8.79 0.30 5.11
CA ALA A 115 9.79 0.01 6.14
C ALA A 115 9.22 -0.91 7.24
N CYS A 116 7.94 -0.78 7.60
CA CYS A 116 7.25 -1.71 8.50
C CYS A 116 7.23 -3.13 7.90
N VAL A 117 6.87 -3.27 6.64
CA VAL A 117 6.89 -4.58 5.94
C VAL A 117 8.31 -5.14 5.88
N ASP A 118 9.31 -4.33 5.50
CA ASP A 118 10.70 -4.78 5.44
C ASP A 118 11.21 -5.26 6.80
N THR A 119 10.88 -4.56 7.89
CA THR A 119 11.27 -5.00 9.25
C THR A 119 10.55 -6.27 9.68
N LEU A 120 9.27 -6.47 9.28
CA LEU A 120 8.57 -7.73 9.48
C LEU A 120 9.29 -8.87 8.74
N LEU A 121 9.54 -8.70 7.46
CA LEU A 121 10.18 -9.72 6.64
C LEU A 121 11.59 -10.06 7.14
N TYR A 122 12.34 -9.06 7.59
CA TYR A 122 13.66 -9.28 8.19
C TYR A 122 13.61 -10.17 9.45
N ASN A 123 12.52 -10.13 10.21
CA ASN A 123 12.34 -10.93 11.42
C ASN A 123 11.60 -12.26 11.18
N ILE A 124 10.89 -12.41 10.07
CA ILE A 124 10.09 -13.59 9.74
C ILE A 124 10.85 -14.56 8.84
N CYS A 125 11.61 -14.01 7.88
CA CYS A 125 12.22 -14.77 6.79
C CYS A 125 13.74 -14.75 6.86
N ASP A 126 14.34 -15.88 6.51
CA ASP A 126 15.74 -15.95 6.16
C ASP A 126 15.96 -15.57 4.67
N PRO A 127 17.19 -15.14 4.27
CA PRO A 127 17.49 -14.84 2.87
C PRO A 127 17.17 -16.00 1.93
N GLY A 128 16.42 -15.73 0.86
CA GLY A 128 16.01 -16.71 -0.14
C GLY A 128 14.66 -17.36 0.11
N GLU A 129 14.02 -17.11 1.25
CA GLU A 129 12.66 -17.57 1.52
C GLU A 129 11.60 -16.70 0.82
N GLY A 130 10.35 -17.19 0.76
CA GLY A 130 9.26 -16.61 0.00
C GLY A 130 8.11 -16.08 0.85
N VAL A 131 7.40 -15.11 0.28
CA VAL A 131 6.12 -14.58 0.80
C VAL A 131 5.09 -14.62 -0.31
N LEU A 132 3.95 -15.28 -0.06
CA LEU A 132 2.84 -15.35 -1.02
C LEU A 132 2.17 -13.97 -1.16
N CYS A 133 1.95 -13.58 -2.42
CA CYS A 133 1.31 -12.32 -2.79
C CYS A 133 0.22 -12.61 -3.83
N PRO A 134 -1.08 -12.60 -3.47
CA PRO A 134 -2.16 -12.73 -4.46
C PRO A 134 -2.11 -11.59 -5.49
N GLY A 135 -2.08 -11.94 -6.77
CA GLY A 135 -2.04 -10.99 -7.87
C GLY A 135 -3.43 -10.56 -8.34
N PRO A 136 -3.58 -9.32 -8.83
CA PRO A 136 -2.56 -8.28 -8.91
C PRO A 136 -2.19 -7.73 -7.53
N TYR A 137 -0.93 -7.30 -7.35
CA TYR A 137 -0.48 -6.67 -6.11
C TYR A 137 0.40 -5.44 -6.38
N TRP A 138 0.68 -4.65 -5.37
CA TRP A 138 1.53 -3.47 -5.48
C TRP A 138 2.97 -3.84 -5.84
N ASN A 139 3.43 -3.38 -7.00
CA ASN A 139 4.76 -3.67 -7.55
C ASN A 139 5.95 -3.23 -6.67
N GLY A 140 5.72 -2.42 -5.66
CA GLY A 140 6.74 -2.07 -4.67
C GLY A 140 7.23 -3.27 -3.86
N PHE A 141 6.44 -4.35 -3.75
CA PHE A 141 6.85 -5.58 -3.10
C PHE A 141 7.97 -6.30 -3.86
N ASP A 142 8.01 -6.22 -5.20
CA ASP A 142 9.01 -6.88 -6.04
C ASP A 142 10.46 -6.51 -5.71
N PHE A 143 10.68 -5.27 -5.28
CA PHE A 143 12.01 -4.80 -4.87
C PHE A 143 12.11 -4.55 -3.39
N GLY A 144 11.05 -4.11 -2.73
CA GLY A 144 11.05 -3.85 -1.30
C GLY A 144 11.45 -5.07 -0.47
N PHE A 145 10.96 -6.26 -0.82
CA PHE A 145 11.30 -7.50 -0.15
C PHE A 145 12.76 -7.94 -0.40
N ARG A 146 13.30 -7.62 -1.58
CA ARG A 146 14.61 -8.09 -2.02
C ARG A 146 15.78 -7.25 -1.50
N VAL A 147 15.57 -5.93 -1.35
CA VAL A 147 16.65 -4.96 -1.12
C VAL A 147 17.43 -5.24 0.16
N ARG A 148 16.75 -5.44 1.28
CA ARG A 148 17.38 -5.64 2.58
C ARG A 148 17.20 -7.07 3.07
N SER A 149 15.99 -7.57 3.06
CA SER A 149 15.66 -8.88 3.63
C SER A 149 15.98 -10.05 2.70
N SER A 150 16.26 -9.78 1.41
CA SER A 150 16.57 -10.81 0.40
C SER A 150 15.45 -11.86 0.27
N VAL A 151 14.20 -11.46 0.47
CA VAL A 151 13.00 -12.28 0.42
C VAL A 151 12.38 -12.21 -0.97
N THR A 152 11.79 -13.29 -1.42
CA THR A 152 11.15 -13.36 -2.75
C THR A 152 9.64 -13.20 -2.62
N PRO A 153 9.02 -12.17 -3.27
CA PRO A 153 7.57 -12.17 -3.45
C PRO A 153 7.20 -13.30 -4.41
N VAL A 154 6.31 -14.17 -3.97
CA VAL A 154 5.81 -15.32 -4.75
C VAL A 154 4.41 -14.96 -5.23
N LEU A 155 4.28 -14.73 -6.53
CA LEU A 155 3.02 -14.36 -7.16
C LEU A 155 2.04 -15.54 -7.11
N VAL A 156 0.89 -15.33 -6.49
CA VAL A 156 -0.26 -16.26 -6.61
C VAL A 156 -1.14 -15.77 -7.74
N SER A 157 -1.03 -16.42 -8.90
CA SER A 157 -1.77 -16.03 -10.11
C SER A 157 -3.25 -16.39 -9.99
N LEU A 158 -4.12 -15.48 -10.42
CA LEU A 158 -5.57 -15.68 -10.49
C LEU A 158 -6.07 -15.53 -11.91
N PRO A 159 -7.06 -16.32 -12.35
CA PRO A 159 -7.59 -16.27 -13.72
C PRO A 159 -8.27 -14.94 -14.07
N SER A 160 -8.91 -14.29 -13.09
CA SER A 160 -9.60 -13.01 -13.28
C SER A 160 -9.39 -12.08 -12.08
N LEU A 161 -9.64 -10.78 -12.26
CA LEU A 161 -9.52 -9.78 -11.19
C LEU A 161 -10.52 -10.02 -10.05
N GLU A 162 -11.73 -10.47 -10.38
CA GLU A 162 -12.82 -10.77 -9.44
C GLU A 162 -12.47 -11.96 -8.52
N ASP A 163 -11.63 -12.87 -9.00
CA ASP A 163 -11.24 -14.06 -8.25
C ASP A 163 -10.49 -13.72 -6.95
N ASN A 164 -9.91 -12.52 -6.85
CA ASN A 164 -9.33 -11.99 -5.60
C ASN A 164 -10.34 -11.92 -4.44
N PHE A 165 -11.61 -11.74 -4.74
CA PHE A 165 -12.68 -11.57 -3.74
C PHE A 165 -13.57 -12.80 -3.61
N SER A 166 -13.16 -13.94 -4.18
CA SER A 166 -13.85 -15.22 -4.13
C SER A 166 -13.00 -16.30 -3.43
N ASP A 167 -13.61 -17.45 -3.15
CA ASP A 167 -12.88 -18.56 -2.52
C ASP A 167 -11.81 -19.18 -3.43
N LYS A 168 -11.78 -18.82 -4.73
CA LYS A 168 -10.74 -19.23 -5.69
C LYS A 168 -9.36 -18.75 -5.29
N VAL A 169 -9.25 -17.57 -4.62
CA VAL A 169 -7.96 -17.09 -4.12
C VAL A 169 -7.34 -18.06 -3.11
N ILE A 170 -8.15 -18.72 -2.28
CA ILE A 170 -7.66 -19.71 -1.31
C ILE A 170 -7.17 -20.97 -2.03
N SER A 171 -7.90 -21.42 -3.06
CA SER A 171 -7.47 -22.56 -3.88
C SER A 171 -6.14 -22.26 -4.59
N ALA A 172 -5.99 -21.07 -5.15
CA ALA A 172 -4.75 -20.64 -5.80
C ALA A 172 -3.57 -20.54 -4.79
N LEU A 173 -3.82 -20.07 -3.58
CA LEU A 173 -2.83 -20.07 -2.50
C LEU A 173 -2.37 -21.49 -2.13
N GLU A 174 -3.29 -22.44 -2.04
CA GLU A 174 -2.96 -23.85 -1.76
C GLU A 174 -2.13 -24.49 -2.89
N GLU A 175 -2.44 -24.15 -4.14
CA GLU A 175 -1.68 -24.64 -5.30
C GLU A 175 -0.26 -24.05 -5.32
N GLU A 176 -0.14 -22.74 -5.21
CA GLU A 176 1.16 -22.04 -5.24
C GLU A 176 2.04 -22.45 -4.06
N TYR A 177 1.48 -22.60 -2.86
CA TYR A 177 2.22 -23.08 -1.70
C TYR A 177 2.83 -24.47 -1.92
N LYS A 178 2.12 -25.38 -2.62
CA LYS A 178 2.59 -26.74 -2.92
C LYS A 178 3.72 -26.79 -3.93
N ILE A 179 3.69 -25.90 -4.94
CA ILE A 179 4.67 -25.90 -6.04
C ILE A 179 5.84 -24.95 -5.82
N ALA A 180 5.78 -24.11 -4.79
CA ALA A 180 6.83 -23.16 -4.48
C ALA A 180 8.20 -23.84 -4.35
N SER A 181 9.19 -23.30 -5.05
CA SER A 181 10.57 -23.85 -5.07
C SER A 181 11.42 -23.46 -3.87
N MET A 182 10.86 -22.69 -2.95
CA MET A 182 11.50 -22.19 -1.73
C MET A 182 10.56 -22.29 -0.53
N PRO A 183 11.08 -22.30 0.71
CA PRO A 183 10.24 -22.24 1.90
C PRO A 183 9.41 -20.95 1.91
N ILE A 184 8.11 -21.09 2.14
CA ILE A 184 7.19 -19.95 2.30
C ILE A 184 7.04 -19.65 3.79
N LYS A 185 7.11 -18.37 4.19
CA LYS A 185 7.04 -17.94 5.59
C LYS A 185 5.86 -17.05 5.91
N ALA A 186 5.29 -16.38 4.91
CA ALA A 186 4.18 -15.48 5.13
C ALA A 186 3.25 -15.39 3.92
N LEU A 187 2.05 -14.93 4.18
CA LEU A 187 1.11 -14.38 3.22
C LEU A 187 0.95 -12.88 3.50
N ILE A 188 1.06 -12.04 2.48
CA ILE A 188 0.73 -10.62 2.56
C ILE A 188 -0.44 -10.27 1.67
N ILE A 189 -1.38 -9.49 2.20
CA ILE A 189 -2.44 -8.84 1.42
C ILE A 189 -2.43 -7.35 1.69
N THR A 190 -2.93 -6.55 0.74
CA THR A 190 -3.25 -5.13 0.97
C THR A 190 -4.76 -4.99 1.09
N ASN A 191 -5.26 -4.50 2.21
CA ASN A 191 -6.69 -4.36 2.50
C ASN A 191 -7.02 -2.95 3.04
N PRO A 192 -7.73 -2.11 2.30
CA PRO A 192 -8.30 -2.26 0.95
C PRO A 192 -7.27 -2.54 -0.14
N HIS A 193 -7.69 -3.29 -1.16
CA HIS A 193 -6.84 -3.90 -2.17
C HIS A 193 -6.13 -2.87 -3.08
N ASN A 194 -4.88 -3.12 -3.40
CA ASN A 194 -4.11 -2.37 -4.38
C ASN A 194 -3.62 -3.32 -5.50
N PRO A 195 -4.09 -3.15 -6.76
CA PRO A 195 -4.67 -1.93 -7.36
C PRO A 195 -6.21 -1.90 -7.46
N LEU A 196 -6.97 -2.90 -7.01
CA LEU A 196 -8.41 -3.01 -7.31
C LEU A 196 -9.30 -2.09 -6.46
N ALA A 197 -8.77 -1.48 -5.40
CA ALA A 197 -9.44 -0.45 -4.58
C ALA A 197 -10.79 -0.89 -3.96
N VAL A 198 -10.86 -2.14 -3.50
CA VAL A 198 -12.03 -2.75 -2.84
C VAL A 198 -11.59 -3.40 -1.53
N CYS A 199 -12.47 -3.38 -0.53
CA CYS A 199 -12.24 -4.06 0.73
C CYS A 199 -12.48 -5.56 0.61
N TYR A 200 -11.62 -6.36 1.23
CA TYR A 200 -11.89 -7.80 1.33
C TYR A 200 -13.09 -8.09 2.25
N PRO A 201 -13.99 -9.00 1.86
CA PRO A 201 -15.07 -9.44 2.75
C PRO A 201 -14.50 -10.18 3.97
N LYS A 202 -15.12 -9.97 5.14
CA LYS A 202 -14.69 -10.57 6.42
C LYS A 202 -14.50 -12.09 6.35
N ARG A 203 -15.31 -12.79 5.52
CA ARG A 203 -15.19 -14.23 5.32
C ARG A 203 -13.85 -14.63 4.71
N LEU A 204 -13.35 -13.83 3.74
CA LEU A 204 -12.05 -14.10 3.11
C LEU A 204 -10.88 -13.77 4.04
N LEU A 205 -10.95 -12.70 4.83
CA LEU A 205 -9.94 -12.42 5.85
C LEU A 205 -9.80 -13.62 6.80
N LYS A 206 -10.93 -14.20 7.25
CA LYS A 206 -10.91 -15.43 8.06
C LYS A 206 -10.33 -16.62 7.30
N ALA A 207 -10.58 -16.74 5.99
CA ALA A 207 -10.03 -17.82 5.17
C ALA A 207 -8.51 -17.69 5.00
N PHE A 208 -7.98 -16.50 4.75
CA PHE A 208 -6.55 -16.21 4.71
C PHE A 208 -5.86 -16.54 6.05
N LEU A 209 -6.45 -16.13 7.16
CA LEU A 209 -5.94 -16.40 8.49
C LEU A 209 -5.88 -17.91 8.77
N LYS A 210 -6.93 -18.66 8.43
CA LYS A 210 -6.96 -20.14 8.56
C LYS A 210 -5.96 -20.82 7.63
N PHE A 211 -5.77 -20.33 6.41
CA PHE A 211 -4.73 -20.80 5.50
C PHE A 211 -3.34 -20.64 6.13
N CYS A 212 -3.04 -19.46 6.68
CA CYS A 212 -1.77 -19.20 7.35
C CYS A 212 -1.58 -20.11 8.56
N GLU A 213 -2.60 -20.30 9.40
CA GLU A 213 -2.54 -21.22 10.55
C GLU A 213 -2.26 -22.66 10.13
N LYS A 214 -2.96 -23.16 9.09
CA LYS A 214 -2.81 -24.50 8.54
C LYS A 214 -1.37 -24.80 8.09
N HIS A 215 -0.69 -23.80 7.55
CA HIS A 215 0.64 -23.93 6.94
C HIS A 215 1.76 -23.33 7.80
N ASP A 216 1.48 -22.94 9.04
CA ASP A 216 2.44 -22.32 9.97
C ASP A 216 3.07 -21.03 9.44
N LEU A 217 2.29 -20.24 8.71
CA LEU A 217 2.71 -18.98 8.07
C LEU A 217 2.33 -17.77 8.91
N HIS A 218 3.11 -16.70 8.75
CA HIS A 218 2.70 -15.37 9.21
C HIS A 218 1.70 -14.74 8.23
N PHE A 219 0.68 -14.07 8.79
CA PHE A 219 -0.26 -13.25 8.03
C PHE A 219 0.07 -11.78 8.20
N ILE A 220 0.32 -11.07 7.10
CA ILE A 220 0.60 -9.64 7.07
C ILE A 220 -0.55 -8.93 6.35
N SER A 221 -1.29 -8.09 7.06
CA SER A 221 -2.33 -7.23 6.51
C SER A 221 -1.78 -5.81 6.35
N ASP A 222 -1.49 -5.41 5.12
CA ASP A 222 -1.15 -4.02 4.79
C ASP A 222 -2.44 -3.22 4.67
N GLU A 223 -2.80 -2.49 5.74
CA GLU A 223 -4.04 -1.75 5.89
C GLU A 223 -3.87 -0.23 5.62
N ILE A 224 -2.94 0.11 4.75
CA ILE A 224 -2.52 1.49 4.46
C ILE A 224 -3.64 2.38 3.90
N TYR A 225 -4.73 1.80 3.37
CA TYR A 225 -5.91 2.50 2.85
C TYR A 225 -7.15 2.34 3.74
N ALA A 226 -6.99 1.90 4.99
CA ALA A 226 -8.06 1.53 5.91
C ALA A 226 -9.18 2.56 6.04
N LEU A 227 -8.83 3.85 6.04
CA LEU A 227 -9.76 4.97 6.23
C LEU A 227 -10.05 5.74 4.93
N SER A 228 -9.48 5.31 3.81
CA SER A 228 -9.79 5.84 2.48
C SER A 228 -10.95 5.07 1.86
N VAL A 229 -12.07 4.97 2.58
CA VAL A 229 -13.29 4.26 2.16
C VAL A 229 -14.39 5.27 1.85
N PHE A 230 -15.19 4.98 0.81
CA PHE A 230 -16.30 5.82 0.41
C PHE A 230 -17.47 4.97 -0.13
N GLN A 231 -18.68 5.52 -0.10
CA GLN A 231 -19.85 4.83 -0.61
C GLN A 231 -19.87 4.83 -2.13
N ASN A 232 -20.04 3.64 -2.73
CA ASN A 232 -20.18 3.48 -4.17
C ASN A 232 -21.23 2.41 -4.49
N PRO A 233 -22.39 2.77 -5.07
CA PRO A 233 -23.46 1.83 -5.42
C PRO A 233 -23.07 0.86 -6.56
N GLU A 234 -21.99 1.10 -7.29
CA GLU A 234 -21.51 0.20 -8.34
C GLU A 234 -20.82 -1.05 -7.77
N VAL A 235 -20.35 -1.00 -6.54
CA VAL A 235 -19.77 -2.15 -5.84
C VAL A 235 -20.89 -3.02 -5.28
N LYS A 236 -21.12 -4.18 -5.91
CA LYS A 236 -22.29 -5.05 -5.61
C LYS A 236 -22.35 -5.49 -4.15
N ASP A 237 -21.24 -5.93 -3.60
CA ASP A 237 -21.11 -6.32 -2.19
C ASP A 237 -20.32 -5.25 -1.46
N ASN A 238 -20.93 -4.07 -1.26
CA ASN A 238 -20.28 -2.90 -0.68
C ASN A 238 -19.80 -3.19 0.77
N HIS A 239 -18.73 -3.97 0.88
CA HIS A 239 -18.13 -4.30 2.16
C HIS A 239 -17.43 -3.07 2.73
N ASN A 240 -17.79 -2.74 3.97
CA ASN A 240 -16.99 -1.79 4.74
C ASN A 240 -15.62 -2.40 5.03
N PHE A 241 -14.63 -1.53 5.24
CA PHE A 241 -13.33 -1.97 5.70
C PHE A 241 -13.46 -2.76 7.02
N VAL A 242 -12.76 -3.89 7.06
CA VAL A 242 -12.63 -4.74 8.26
C VAL A 242 -11.15 -4.97 8.48
N SER A 243 -10.63 -4.51 9.60
CA SER A 243 -9.24 -4.78 9.99
C SER A 243 -9.04 -6.24 10.39
N ALA A 244 -7.86 -6.79 10.12
CA ALA A 244 -7.46 -8.09 10.66
C ALA A 244 -7.44 -8.09 12.19
N LEU A 245 -7.19 -6.95 12.84
CA LEU A 245 -7.26 -6.79 14.30
C LEU A 245 -8.65 -7.03 14.88
N SER A 246 -9.72 -6.80 14.08
CA SER A 246 -11.11 -6.98 14.52
C SER A 246 -11.63 -8.43 14.47
N ILE A 247 -10.80 -9.35 13.97
CA ILE A 247 -11.16 -10.77 13.88
C ILE A 247 -10.89 -11.44 15.23
N ASP A 248 -11.90 -12.12 15.77
CA ASP A 248 -11.71 -13.00 16.92
C ASP A 248 -10.94 -14.25 16.46
N LEU A 249 -9.61 -14.19 16.56
CA LEU A 249 -8.68 -15.23 16.12
C LEU A 249 -8.88 -16.52 16.91
N LYS A 250 -9.18 -16.41 18.21
CA LYS A 250 -9.41 -17.56 19.07
C LYS A 250 -10.64 -18.35 18.61
N SER A 251 -11.72 -17.66 18.24
CA SER A 251 -12.96 -18.32 17.79
C SER A 251 -12.80 -19.10 16.47
N ILE A 252 -11.79 -18.78 15.68
CA ILE A 252 -11.50 -19.46 14.42
C ILE A 252 -10.28 -20.39 14.48
N GLY A 253 -9.69 -20.56 15.68
CA GLY A 253 -8.57 -21.46 15.91
C GLY A 253 -7.24 -20.99 15.32
N VAL A 254 -7.02 -19.67 15.26
CA VAL A 254 -5.79 -19.05 14.70
C VAL A 254 -4.94 -18.49 15.83
N SER A 255 -3.63 -18.75 15.79
CA SER A 255 -2.66 -18.18 16.73
C SER A 255 -2.44 -16.71 16.45
N PRO A 256 -2.68 -15.81 17.41
CA PRO A 256 -2.48 -14.37 17.22
C PRO A 256 -0.99 -13.99 17.09
N SER A 257 -0.06 -14.85 17.46
CA SER A 257 1.38 -14.54 17.43
C SER A 257 1.96 -14.40 16.02
N ARG A 258 1.22 -14.84 15.00
CA ARG A 258 1.61 -14.77 13.59
C ARG A 258 0.76 -13.79 12.77
N VAL A 259 -0.06 -12.96 13.41
CA VAL A 259 -0.91 -11.98 12.73
C VAL A 259 -0.37 -10.57 12.96
N HIS A 260 -0.09 -9.87 11.87
CA HIS A 260 0.50 -8.53 11.89
C HIS A 260 -0.28 -7.58 11.00
N VAL A 261 -0.51 -6.36 11.50
CA VAL A 261 -1.12 -5.29 10.72
C VAL A 261 -0.10 -4.18 10.52
N VAL A 262 -0.02 -3.67 9.30
CA VAL A 262 0.81 -2.51 8.93
C VAL A 262 -0.10 -1.37 8.52
N TRP A 263 0.18 -0.18 9.02
CA TRP A 263 -0.51 1.03 8.65
C TRP A 263 0.45 2.23 8.57
N SER A 264 0.04 3.28 7.88
CA SER A 264 0.83 4.50 7.71
C SER A 264 -0.05 5.69 7.39
N MET A 265 0.35 6.86 7.82
CA MET A 265 -0.30 8.14 7.50
C MET A 265 -0.18 8.53 6.02
N SER A 266 0.61 7.79 5.25
CA SER A 266 0.99 8.13 3.87
C SER A 266 -0.18 8.25 2.92
N LYS A 267 -1.23 7.41 3.05
CA LYS A 267 -2.34 7.32 2.10
C LYS A 267 -3.61 7.95 2.65
N ASP A 268 -4.08 7.48 3.80
CA ASP A 268 -5.31 7.98 4.41
C ASP A 268 -5.25 9.49 4.66
N PHE A 269 -4.10 9.99 5.08
CA PHE A 269 -3.86 11.41 5.38
C PHE A 269 -2.94 12.12 4.37
N GLY A 270 -2.53 11.48 3.28
CA GLY A 270 -1.70 12.12 2.24
C GLY A 270 -0.33 12.62 2.72
N GLN A 271 0.18 12.08 3.84
CA GLN A 271 1.44 12.48 4.46
C GLN A 271 2.61 11.54 4.10
N SER A 272 2.67 11.11 2.84
CA SER A 272 3.70 10.18 2.35
C SER A 272 5.14 10.71 2.57
N GLY A 273 5.34 12.02 2.49
CA GLY A 273 6.62 12.69 2.73
C GLY A 273 7.06 12.70 4.21
N PHE A 274 6.16 12.48 5.16
CA PHE A 274 6.47 12.50 6.61
C PHE A 274 7.13 11.22 7.08
N ARG A 275 7.07 10.16 6.26
CA ARG A 275 7.71 8.87 6.56
C ARG A 275 7.31 8.30 7.92
N MET A 276 6.01 8.18 8.18
CA MET A 276 5.48 7.69 9.45
C MET A 276 4.61 6.45 9.22
N GLY A 277 5.05 5.30 9.73
CA GLY A 277 4.35 4.02 9.69
C GLY A 277 4.44 3.30 11.03
N VAL A 278 3.57 2.33 11.22
CA VAL A 278 3.48 1.52 12.43
C VAL A 278 3.07 0.09 12.11
N THR A 279 3.67 -0.86 12.81
CA THR A 279 3.27 -2.26 12.82
C THR A 279 2.58 -2.58 14.13
N VAL A 280 1.46 -3.31 14.06
CA VAL A 280 0.76 -3.87 15.22
C VAL A 280 0.98 -5.37 15.26
N THR A 281 1.51 -5.90 16.39
CA THR A 281 1.73 -7.32 16.64
C THR A 281 1.35 -7.65 18.09
N GLN A 282 0.16 -8.21 18.32
CA GLN A 282 -0.45 -8.23 19.66
C GLN A 282 0.02 -9.37 20.58
N ALA A 283 0.47 -10.48 20.05
CA ALA A 283 0.75 -11.67 20.87
C ALA A 283 2.15 -12.25 20.59
N ASN A 284 3.07 -11.41 20.17
CA ASN A 284 4.44 -11.80 19.86
C ASN A 284 5.45 -10.76 20.40
N PRO A 285 5.78 -10.80 21.70
CA PRO A 285 6.72 -9.83 22.29
C PRO A 285 8.11 -9.88 21.65
N GLY A 286 8.56 -11.06 21.23
CA GLY A 286 9.83 -11.22 20.49
C GLY A 286 9.80 -10.49 19.16
N MET A 287 8.69 -10.55 18.44
CA MET A 287 8.50 -9.81 17.20
C MET A 287 8.51 -8.29 17.44
N ALA A 288 7.79 -7.80 18.44
CA ALA A 288 7.77 -6.37 18.78
C ALA A 288 9.18 -5.84 19.07
N VAL A 289 9.99 -6.60 19.81
CA VAL A 289 11.41 -6.27 20.06
C VAL A 289 12.23 -6.32 18.76
N GLY A 290 12.07 -7.35 17.94
CA GLY A 290 12.77 -7.49 16.66
C GLY A 290 12.48 -6.34 15.70
N LEU A 291 11.21 -5.92 15.59
CA LEU A 291 10.79 -4.77 14.79
C LEU A 291 11.42 -3.48 15.30
N ALA A 292 11.41 -3.25 16.61
CA ALA A 292 12.03 -2.09 17.23
C ALA A 292 13.54 -2.02 16.95
N LEU A 293 14.25 -3.14 17.10
CA LEU A 293 15.68 -3.22 16.78
C LEU A 293 15.98 -2.92 15.31
N ALA A 294 15.14 -3.43 14.41
CA ALA A 294 15.33 -3.25 12.97
C ALA A 294 15.05 -1.81 12.48
N ALA A 295 14.19 -1.06 13.19
CA ALA A 295 13.77 0.30 12.83
C ALA A 295 14.12 1.37 13.87
N ASN A 296 14.91 1.03 14.89
CA ASN A 296 15.21 1.94 16.00
C ASN A 296 15.73 3.31 15.51
N THR A 297 15.22 4.36 16.11
CA THR A 297 15.61 5.77 15.88
C THR A 297 15.42 6.31 14.46
N GLN A 298 14.63 5.63 13.60
CA GLN A 298 14.45 6.05 12.21
C GLN A 298 13.27 7.02 11.97
N THR A 299 12.41 7.25 12.96
CA THR A 299 11.29 8.17 12.83
C THR A 299 11.67 9.57 13.34
N SER A 300 11.22 10.60 12.60
CA SER A 300 11.51 12.01 12.92
C SER A 300 10.59 12.53 14.01
N SER A 301 11.15 13.24 15.00
CA SER A 301 10.36 13.93 16.04
C SER A 301 9.38 14.95 15.46
N LEU A 302 9.74 15.67 14.39
CA LEU A 302 8.83 16.61 13.72
C LEU A 302 7.63 15.88 13.09
N SER A 303 7.86 14.72 12.50
CA SER A 303 6.76 13.88 11.97
C SER A 303 5.89 13.35 13.12
N ALA A 304 6.50 12.97 14.24
CA ALA A 304 5.78 12.49 15.42
C ALA A 304 4.85 13.58 16.00
N ILE A 305 5.33 14.82 16.17
CA ILE A 305 4.51 15.94 16.64
C ILE A 305 3.26 16.13 15.75
N CYS A 306 3.44 16.17 14.43
CA CYS A 306 2.33 16.31 13.49
C CYS A 306 1.38 15.11 13.57
N ALA A 307 1.91 13.90 13.71
CA ALA A 307 1.12 12.69 13.84
C ALA A 307 0.27 12.69 15.11
N ILE A 308 0.87 12.99 16.27
CA ILE A 308 0.17 13.08 17.56
C ILE A 308 -0.95 14.12 17.49
N LYS A 309 -0.66 15.32 16.97
CA LYS A 309 -1.65 16.40 16.83
C LYS A 309 -2.85 15.97 15.99
N LEU A 310 -2.60 15.25 14.88
CA LEU A 310 -3.66 14.77 14.00
C LEU A 310 -4.47 13.64 14.65
N LEU A 311 -3.80 12.61 15.16
CA LEU A 311 -4.46 11.41 15.71
C LEU A 311 -5.27 11.72 16.97
N ALA A 312 -4.82 12.67 17.79
CA ALA A 312 -5.53 13.14 18.98
C ALA A 312 -6.51 14.30 18.69
N SER A 313 -6.64 14.73 17.43
CA SER A 313 -7.49 15.87 17.09
C SER A 313 -8.98 15.56 17.25
N PRO A 314 -9.76 16.37 17.96
CA PRO A 314 -11.22 16.23 17.99
C PRO A 314 -11.87 16.45 16.62
N GLN A 315 -11.13 17.01 15.65
CA GLN A 315 -11.59 17.21 14.28
C GLN A 315 -11.36 15.97 13.39
N LEU A 316 -10.66 14.93 13.87
CA LEU A 316 -10.34 13.76 13.09
C LEU A 316 -11.57 13.08 12.44
N PRO A 317 -12.70 12.86 13.16
CA PRO A 317 -13.91 12.31 12.53
C PRO A 317 -14.43 13.15 11.37
N SER A 318 -14.43 14.48 11.51
CA SER A 318 -14.88 15.39 10.45
C SER A 318 -13.92 15.42 9.25
N LEU A 319 -12.62 15.29 9.48
CA LEU A 319 -11.62 15.17 8.41
C LEU A 319 -11.80 13.88 7.63
N LEU A 320 -12.06 12.75 8.30
CA LEU A 320 -12.33 11.47 7.66
C LEU A 320 -13.62 11.51 6.83
N ALA A 321 -14.70 12.10 7.36
CA ALA A 321 -15.95 12.27 6.61
C ALA A 321 -15.73 13.13 5.35
N LYS A 322 -15.00 14.24 5.50
CA LYS A 322 -14.64 15.12 4.37
C LYS A 322 -13.77 14.39 3.33
N ASN A 323 -12.83 13.56 3.79
CA ASN A 323 -12.02 12.74 2.89
C ASN A 323 -12.89 11.78 2.08
N ALA A 324 -13.79 11.04 2.73
CA ALA A 324 -14.70 10.10 2.08
C ALA A 324 -15.59 10.78 1.03
N GLU A 325 -16.14 11.96 1.34
CA GLU A 325 -16.93 12.76 0.41
C GLU A 325 -16.08 13.20 -0.82
N ARG A 326 -14.89 13.74 -0.58
CA ARG A 326 -14.00 14.21 -1.64
C ARG A 326 -13.50 13.07 -2.52
N LEU A 327 -13.19 11.90 -1.93
CA LEU A 327 -12.84 10.68 -2.66
C LEU A 327 -14.00 10.22 -3.55
N SER A 328 -15.24 10.16 -3.03
CA SER A 328 -16.42 9.79 -3.79
C SER A 328 -16.66 10.73 -4.99
N ASN A 329 -16.52 12.04 -4.79
CA ASN A 329 -16.69 13.03 -5.85
C ASN A 329 -15.62 12.92 -6.93
N ALA A 330 -14.35 12.76 -6.54
CA ALA A 330 -13.24 12.58 -7.47
C ALA A 330 -13.36 11.25 -8.26
N TYR A 331 -13.76 10.15 -7.59
CA TYR A 331 -14.08 8.89 -8.24
C TYR A 331 -15.14 9.04 -9.32
N LYS A 332 -16.28 9.68 -8.99
CA LYS A 332 -17.37 9.94 -9.94
C LYS A 332 -16.87 10.73 -11.16
N THR A 333 -16.11 11.81 -10.92
CA THR A 333 -15.56 12.65 -11.99
C THR A 333 -14.70 11.82 -12.96
N LEU A 334 -13.82 10.95 -12.46
CA LEU A 334 -12.99 10.10 -13.31
C LEU A 334 -13.81 9.02 -14.02
N THR A 335 -14.75 8.37 -13.33
CA THR A 335 -15.53 7.27 -13.92
C THR A 335 -16.58 7.74 -14.92
N GLU A 336 -17.07 8.98 -14.83
CA GLU A 336 -17.90 9.60 -15.87
C GLU A 336 -17.12 9.71 -17.21
N PHE A 337 -15.83 10.07 -17.15
CA PHE A 337 -14.97 10.01 -18.33
C PHE A 337 -14.85 8.58 -18.87
N PHE A 338 -14.61 7.58 -18.02
CA PHE A 338 -14.52 6.18 -18.46
C PHE A 338 -15.82 5.72 -19.13
N LYS A 339 -16.97 6.03 -18.54
CA LYS A 339 -18.29 5.70 -19.12
C LYS A 339 -18.50 6.38 -20.48
N LYS A 340 -18.14 7.65 -20.60
CA LYS A 340 -18.26 8.41 -21.83
C LYS A 340 -17.53 7.77 -23.02
N TYR A 341 -16.34 7.20 -22.76
CA TYR A 341 -15.49 6.58 -23.78
C TYR A 341 -15.55 5.04 -23.79
N GLY A 342 -16.47 4.43 -23.06
CA GLY A 342 -16.62 2.97 -23.02
C GLY A 342 -15.42 2.24 -22.41
N ILE A 343 -14.63 2.91 -21.56
CA ILE A 343 -13.47 2.33 -20.89
C ILE A 343 -13.96 1.45 -19.73
N ALA A 344 -13.67 0.17 -19.78
CA ALA A 344 -13.98 -0.76 -18.70
C ALA A 344 -13.10 -0.46 -17.47
N TYR A 345 -13.66 -0.57 -16.27
CA TYR A 345 -12.91 -0.39 -15.02
C TYR A 345 -13.45 -1.29 -13.91
N PHE A 346 -12.60 -1.58 -12.93
CA PHE A 346 -13.00 -2.29 -11.73
C PHE A 346 -13.64 -1.27 -10.75
N PRO A 347 -14.93 -1.41 -10.39
CA PRO A 347 -15.60 -0.48 -9.49
C PRO A 347 -14.92 -0.46 -8.12
N ALA A 348 -14.61 0.74 -7.62
CA ALA A 348 -13.89 0.93 -6.37
C ALA A 348 -14.78 1.55 -5.28
N ASN A 349 -14.61 1.13 -4.03
CA ASN A 349 -15.24 1.75 -2.86
C ASN A 349 -14.20 2.14 -1.78
N ALA A 350 -12.91 2.04 -2.12
CA ALA A 350 -11.81 2.37 -1.24
C ALA A 350 -10.59 2.84 -2.02
N GLY A 351 -9.54 3.26 -1.31
CA GLY A 351 -8.29 3.68 -1.92
C GLY A 351 -8.39 5.04 -2.62
N LEU A 352 -7.43 5.30 -3.50
CA LEU A 352 -7.19 6.62 -4.09
C LEU A 352 -7.27 6.59 -5.62
N TYR A 353 -7.54 5.45 -6.22
CA TYR A 353 -7.39 5.15 -7.64
C TYR A 353 -8.45 4.20 -8.16
N VAL A 354 -8.56 4.12 -9.48
CA VAL A 354 -9.35 3.11 -10.21
C VAL A 354 -8.39 2.27 -11.04
N PHE A 355 -8.64 0.95 -11.11
CA PHE A 355 -7.98 0.07 -12.07
C PHE A 355 -8.87 -0.01 -13.31
N ALA A 356 -8.41 0.51 -14.44
CA ALA A 356 -9.19 0.68 -15.66
C ALA A 356 -8.50 0.04 -16.86
N ARG A 357 -9.28 -0.57 -17.75
CA ARG A 357 -8.78 -1.18 -18.98
C ARG A 357 -8.73 -0.14 -20.09
N LEU A 358 -7.61 0.59 -20.14
CA LEU A 358 -7.43 1.74 -21.03
C LEU A 358 -7.37 1.36 -22.52
N THR A 359 -7.09 0.11 -22.83
CA THR A 359 -7.11 -0.44 -24.19
C THR A 359 -7.42 -1.93 -24.17
N HIS A 360 -7.93 -2.46 -25.28
CA HIS A 360 -7.99 -3.90 -25.50
C HIS A 360 -6.65 -4.35 -26.08
N ALA A 361 -5.73 -4.76 -25.22
CA ALA A 361 -4.41 -5.23 -25.60
C ALA A 361 -4.34 -6.77 -25.56
N GLU A 362 -3.70 -7.35 -26.57
CA GLU A 362 -3.34 -8.78 -26.62
C GLU A 362 -1.92 -9.01 -26.10
N THR A 363 -1.07 -7.98 -26.19
CA THR A 363 0.32 -8.02 -25.78
C THR A 363 0.64 -6.94 -24.75
N TRP A 364 1.71 -7.15 -23.98
CA TRP A 364 2.23 -6.14 -23.06
C TRP A 364 2.81 -4.91 -23.76
N ASP A 365 3.23 -5.05 -25.02
CA ASP A 365 3.75 -3.94 -25.83
C ASP A 365 2.61 -3.00 -26.24
N GLU A 366 1.44 -3.54 -26.59
CA GLU A 366 0.24 -2.74 -26.87
C GLU A 366 -0.27 -2.00 -25.64
N GLU A 367 -0.22 -2.62 -24.45
CA GLU A 367 -0.51 -1.93 -23.18
C GLU A 367 0.47 -0.78 -22.96
N ALA A 368 1.77 -1.02 -23.14
CA ALA A 368 2.80 0.00 -22.98
C ALA A 368 2.63 1.15 -24.00
N GLU A 369 2.22 0.85 -25.24
CA GLU A 369 1.93 1.88 -26.25
C GLU A 369 0.76 2.78 -25.85
N ALA A 370 -0.34 2.20 -25.32
CA ALA A 370 -1.48 2.98 -24.84
C ALA A 370 -1.09 3.92 -23.69
N ILE A 371 -0.27 3.42 -22.74
CA ILE A 371 0.26 4.23 -21.63
C ILE A 371 1.17 5.34 -22.14
N ASN A 372 2.00 5.07 -23.15
CA ASN A 372 2.88 6.08 -23.76
C ASN A 372 2.09 7.16 -24.53
N LYS A 373 0.95 6.82 -25.14
CA LYS A 373 0.04 7.82 -25.74
C LYS A 373 -0.48 8.80 -24.68
N LEU A 374 -0.91 8.31 -23.52
CA LEU A 374 -1.34 9.17 -22.40
C LEU A 374 -0.18 10.00 -21.86
N LYS A 375 1.00 9.42 -21.72
CA LYS A 375 2.21 10.14 -21.32
C LYS A 375 2.55 11.27 -22.31
N SER A 376 2.40 11.04 -23.61
CA SER A 376 2.61 12.04 -24.66
C SER A 376 1.58 13.17 -24.61
N ALA A 377 0.36 12.87 -24.14
CA ALA A 377 -0.68 13.86 -23.86
C ALA A 377 -0.46 14.58 -22.51
N GLY A 378 0.59 14.25 -21.77
CA GLY A 378 0.94 14.90 -20.51
C GLY A 378 0.23 14.31 -19.29
N VAL A 379 -0.19 13.04 -19.32
CA VAL A 379 -0.78 12.31 -18.16
C VAL A 379 -0.03 11.03 -17.91
N LEU A 380 0.50 10.88 -16.70
CA LEU A 380 1.18 9.65 -16.27
C LEU A 380 0.19 8.73 -15.55
N VAL A 381 0.13 7.46 -15.97
CA VAL A 381 -0.63 6.39 -15.31
C VAL A 381 0.29 5.20 -15.07
N SER A 382 -0.12 4.25 -14.24
CA SER A 382 0.71 3.09 -13.91
C SER A 382 0.13 1.82 -14.56
N GLY A 383 0.86 1.22 -15.51
CA GLY A 383 0.41 0.07 -16.30
C GLY A 383 0.16 -1.20 -15.49
N GLY A 384 -0.77 -2.02 -15.97
CA GLY A 384 -1.24 -3.23 -15.34
C GLY A 384 -0.17 -4.32 -15.21
N LYS A 385 0.72 -4.41 -16.20
CA LYS A 385 1.89 -5.30 -16.15
C LYS A 385 2.69 -5.17 -14.87
N ALA A 386 2.86 -3.94 -14.38
CA ALA A 386 3.62 -3.68 -13.15
C ALA A 386 2.95 -4.24 -11.89
N TYR A 387 1.65 -4.54 -11.93
CA TYR A 387 0.88 -5.10 -10.82
C TYR A 387 0.68 -6.61 -10.93
N HIS A 388 1.29 -7.27 -11.91
CA HIS A 388 1.09 -8.71 -12.15
C HIS A 388 -0.39 -9.06 -12.41
N GLY A 389 -1.05 -8.25 -13.24
CA GLY A 389 -2.43 -8.53 -13.67
C GLY A 389 -2.52 -9.84 -14.46
N PRO A 390 -3.75 -10.39 -14.66
CA PRO A 390 -3.94 -11.63 -15.39
C PRO A 390 -3.37 -11.57 -16.80
N GLU A 391 -2.66 -12.62 -17.20
CA GLU A 391 -2.11 -12.73 -18.57
C GLU A 391 -3.20 -12.78 -19.65
N SER A 392 -4.41 -13.20 -19.26
CA SER A 392 -5.59 -13.24 -20.14
C SER A 392 -6.23 -11.87 -20.40
N GLU A 393 -5.92 -10.87 -19.56
CA GLU A 393 -6.57 -9.56 -19.59
C GLU A 393 -5.53 -8.44 -19.50
N LYS A 394 -4.97 -8.05 -20.65
CA LYS A 394 -4.02 -6.93 -20.73
C LYS A 394 -4.72 -5.61 -21.07
N GLY A 395 -3.97 -4.52 -20.98
CA GLY A 395 -4.47 -3.16 -21.27
C GLY A 395 -4.97 -2.41 -20.06
N TRP A 396 -4.76 -2.93 -18.86
CA TRP A 396 -5.15 -2.28 -17.61
C TRP A 396 -4.11 -1.25 -17.16
N ALA A 397 -4.58 -0.27 -16.40
CA ALA A 397 -3.73 0.68 -15.70
C ALA A 397 -4.40 1.14 -14.40
N ARG A 398 -3.61 1.45 -13.40
CA ARG A 398 -4.07 2.14 -12.20
C ARG A 398 -4.02 3.64 -12.43
N VAL A 399 -5.16 4.32 -12.30
CA VAL A 399 -5.36 5.74 -12.51
C VAL A 399 -5.77 6.40 -11.21
N LEU A 400 -4.95 7.28 -10.67
CA LEU A 400 -5.22 8.04 -9.45
C LEU A 400 -6.35 9.06 -9.70
N PHE A 401 -7.28 9.19 -8.75
CA PHE A 401 -8.28 10.25 -8.75
C PHE A 401 -8.15 11.21 -7.54
N ALA A 402 -7.43 10.83 -6.51
CA ALA A 402 -7.30 11.59 -5.27
C ALA A 402 -6.34 12.78 -5.40
N VAL A 403 -6.51 13.59 -6.45
CA VAL A 403 -5.79 14.84 -6.71
C VAL A 403 -6.74 16.03 -6.58
N GLU A 404 -6.21 17.24 -6.61
CA GLU A 404 -7.01 18.47 -6.60
C GLU A 404 -8.03 18.46 -7.76
N PRO A 405 -9.29 18.91 -7.54
CA PRO A 405 -10.35 18.80 -8.55
C PRO A 405 -9.99 19.41 -9.91
N GLU A 406 -9.31 20.55 -9.92
CA GLU A 406 -8.92 21.22 -11.18
C GLU A 406 -7.78 20.47 -11.89
N VAL A 407 -6.89 19.82 -11.14
CA VAL A 407 -5.84 18.95 -11.68
C VAL A 407 -6.47 17.70 -12.32
N LEU A 408 -7.47 17.10 -11.68
CA LEU A 408 -8.20 15.95 -12.23
C LEU A 408 -8.95 16.30 -13.51
N LYS A 409 -9.65 17.44 -13.54
CA LYS A 409 -10.35 17.93 -14.74
C LYS A 409 -9.39 18.16 -15.90
N GLU A 410 -8.24 18.79 -15.65
CA GLU A 410 -7.22 19.01 -16.69
C GLU A 410 -6.60 17.69 -17.17
N ALA A 411 -6.36 16.72 -16.27
CA ALA A 411 -5.90 15.39 -16.66
C ALA A 411 -6.92 14.71 -17.58
N ILE A 412 -8.21 14.76 -17.23
CA ILE A 412 -9.30 14.21 -18.04
C ILE A 412 -9.34 14.89 -19.41
N ARG A 413 -9.27 16.21 -19.46
CA ARG A 413 -9.24 16.96 -20.74
C ARG A 413 -8.09 16.51 -21.64
N ARG A 414 -6.90 16.26 -21.08
CA ARG A 414 -5.75 15.72 -21.83
C ARG A 414 -5.98 14.28 -22.27
N MET A 415 -6.55 13.43 -21.42
CA MET A 415 -6.90 12.05 -21.80
C MET A 415 -7.94 12.03 -22.93
N GLU A 416 -8.92 12.93 -22.91
CA GLU A 416 -9.92 13.05 -23.99
C GLU A 416 -9.30 13.29 -25.36
N THR A 417 -8.17 13.99 -25.46
CA THR A 417 -7.49 14.19 -26.76
C THR A 417 -6.96 12.88 -27.35
N VAL A 418 -6.69 11.88 -26.51
CA VAL A 418 -6.24 10.54 -26.95
C VAL A 418 -7.41 9.68 -27.41
N TYR A 419 -8.54 9.74 -26.68
CA TYR A 419 -9.71 8.89 -26.93
C TYR A 419 -10.70 9.44 -27.97
N SER A 420 -10.69 10.75 -28.25
CA SER A 420 -11.55 11.35 -29.29
C SER A 420 -11.06 11.12 -30.72
N VAL A 421 -9.86 10.57 -30.89
CA VAL A 421 -9.26 10.24 -32.21
C VAL A 421 -9.39 8.76 -32.54
N LEU A 422 -9.87 7.94 -31.60
CA LEU A 422 -10.17 6.52 -31.75
C LEU A 422 -11.65 6.34 -32.11
#